data_92612c72c0fbef21d22842463e48cb06
#
_entry.id   92612c72c0fbef21d22842463e48cb06
#
_cell.length_a   1.000
_cell.length_b   1.000
_cell.length_c   1.000
_cell.angle_alpha   90.00
_cell.angle_beta   90.00
_cell.angle_gamma   90.00
#
_symmetry.space_group_name_H-M   'P 1'
#
loop_
_entity.id
_entity.type
_entity.pdbx_description
1 polymer ?
#
loop_
_entity_poly.entity_id
_entity_poly.type
_entity_poly.pdbx_seq_one_letter_code
_entity_poly.pdbx_strand_id
1 'polypeptide(L)'
;MKEKRLWSGYQRRMRRFHRVNRVLAVLVFLFVALALCVGSVSYSGKDVLKALFGAEIPGVSYAVSEVRLPRMLGGALAGAAFGMAGYCFQTLLRNPLASPDVIGISSGTSTAAVFCILYLKLQGSIVAVIAVVFGILTAVAVYLLASPGGHFSHGKMILTGIGVAALFDAVTSYLLTKTAEFNVSATMQWLSGNLNGV
;
A
#
# COMPACT_ATOMS: atom_id res chain seq x y z
N MET A 1 -17.49 -5.95 -43.91
CA MET A 1 -17.73 -4.69 -43.17
C MET A 1 -17.65 -4.83 -41.64
N LYS A 2 -18.17 -5.86 -41.01
CA LYS A 2 -18.10 -6.10 -39.54
C LYS A 2 -16.67 -6.17 -39.00
N GLU A 3 -15.77 -6.91 -39.65
CA GLU A 3 -14.36 -7.06 -39.23
C GLU A 3 -13.59 -5.75 -39.15
N LYS A 4 -13.69 -4.89 -40.17
CA LYS A 4 -13.03 -3.57 -40.16
C LYS A 4 -13.51 -2.68 -39.00
N ARG A 5 -14.79 -2.77 -38.61
CA ARG A 5 -15.33 -2.03 -37.46
C ARG A 5 -14.79 -2.56 -36.11
N LEU A 6 -14.64 -3.87 -35.99
CA LEU A 6 -14.06 -4.50 -34.79
C LEU A 6 -12.58 -4.12 -34.62
N TRP A 7 -11.80 -4.18 -35.70
CA TRP A 7 -10.40 -3.76 -35.71
C TRP A 7 -10.22 -2.28 -35.39
N SER A 8 -11.07 -1.41 -35.95
CA SER A 8 -11.00 0.03 -35.64
C SER A 8 -11.35 0.35 -34.19
N GLY A 9 -12.31 -0.36 -33.61
CA GLY A 9 -12.66 -0.26 -32.18
C GLY A 9 -11.52 -0.69 -31.26
N TYR A 10 -10.89 -1.83 -31.58
CA TYR A 10 -9.74 -2.35 -30.87
C TYR A 10 -8.55 -1.37 -30.90
N GLN A 11 -8.21 -0.87 -32.09
CA GLN A 11 -7.12 0.10 -32.24
C GLN A 11 -7.37 1.41 -31.49
N ARG A 12 -8.62 1.91 -31.46
CA ARG A 12 -8.98 3.11 -30.67
C ARG A 12 -8.80 2.85 -29.17
N ARG A 13 -9.20 1.68 -28.69
CA ARG A 13 -9.03 1.27 -27.27
C ARG A 13 -7.55 1.18 -26.91
N MET A 14 -6.73 0.52 -27.74
CA MET A 14 -5.28 0.41 -27.53
C MET A 14 -4.59 1.78 -27.54
N ARG A 15 -4.94 2.66 -28.50
CA ARG A 15 -4.40 4.04 -28.54
C ARG A 15 -4.77 4.83 -27.28
N ARG A 16 -6.00 4.67 -26.76
CA ARG A 16 -6.43 5.29 -25.51
C ARG A 16 -5.64 4.74 -24.33
N PHE A 17 -5.48 3.44 -24.26
CA PHE A 17 -4.69 2.76 -23.22
C PHE A 17 -3.23 3.28 -23.20
N HIS A 18 -2.54 3.29 -24.33
CA HIS A 18 -1.18 3.81 -24.40
C HIS A 18 -1.09 5.30 -24.10
N ARG A 19 -2.11 6.08 -24.44
CA ARG A 19 -2.16 7.51 -24.10
C ARG A 19 -2.29 7.71 -22.60
N VAL A 20 -3.23 7.02 -21.96
CA VAL A 20 -3.44 7.10 -20.52
C VAL A 20 -2.18 6.65 -19.78
N ASN A 21 -1.58 5.51 -20.16
CA ASN A 21 -0.35 5.03 -19.52
C ASN A 21 0.82 6.01 -19.68
N ARG A 22 0.96 6.66 -20.83
CA ARG A 22 1.99 7.69 -21.02
C ARG A 22 1.76 8.90 -20.11
N VAL A 23 0.52 9.37 -20.01
CA VAL A 23 0.17 10.47 -19.11
C VAL A 23 0.47 10.10 -17.66
N LEU A 24 0.06 8.90 -17.22
CA LEU A 24 0.35 8.42 -15.88
C LEU A 24 1.86 8.29 -15.63
N ALA A 25 2.62 7.76 -16.57
CA ALA A 25 4.08 7.66 -16.45
C ALA A 25 4.74 9.05 -16.32
N VAL A 26 4.29 10.03 -17.12
CA VAL A 26 4.78 11.41 -17.01
C VAL A 26 4.42 12.02 -15.64
N LEU A 27 3.20 11.80 -15.17
CA LEU A 27 2.77 12.28 -13.84
C LEU A 27 3.61 11.65 -12.72
N VAL A 28 3.85 10.32 -12.77
CA VAL A 28 4.71 9.64 -11.79
C VAL A 28 6.12 10.25 -11.80
N PHE A 29 6.71 10.46 -13.00
CA PHE A 29 8.02 11.08 -13.11
C PHE A 29 8.05 12.50 -12.55
N LEU A 30 7.02 13.30 -12.81
CA LEU A 30 6.90 14.65 -12.26
C LEU A 30 6.77 14.63 -10.73
N PHE A 31 5.95 13.74 -10.17
CA PHE A 31 5.82 13.63 -8.72
C PHE A 31 7.10 13.14 -8.05
N VAL A 32 7.82 12.21 -8.67
CA VAL A 32 9.14 11.78 -8.19
C VAL A 32 10.12 12.95 -8.18
N ALA A 33 10.20 13.72 -9.26
CA ALA A 33 11.07 14.90 -9.33
C ALA A 33 10.68 15.95 -8.27
N LEU A 34 9.38 16.22 -8.11
CA LEU A 34 8.88 17.12 -7.08
C LEU A 34 9.20 16.65 -5.67
N ALA A 35 9.01 15.37 -5.37
CA ALA A 35 9.30 14.79 -4.06
C ALA A 35 10.78 14.88 -3.67
N LEU A 36 11.69 14.83 -4.65
CA LEU A 36 13.12 15.00 -4.42
C LEU A 36 13.50 16.47 -4.24
N CYS A 37 12.85 17.39 -4.97
CA CYS A 37 13.17 18.82 -4.93
C CYS A 37 12.49 19.57 -3.77
N VAL A 38 11.24 19.21 -3.45
CA VAL A 38 10.38 19.95 -2.51
C VAL A 38 10.26 19.19 -1.18
N GLY A 39 10.39 19.91 -0.08
CA GLY A 39 10.24 19.37 1.28
C GLY A 39 10.32 20.51 2.29
N SER A 40 10.73 20.23 3.53
CA SER A 40 10.99 21.28 4.55
C SER A 40 11.97 22.35 4.06
N VAL A 41 12.93 21.95 3.23
CA VAL A 41 13.82 22.84 2.47
C VAL A 41 13.67 22.47 1.00
N SER A 42 13.55 23.46 0.12
CA SER A 42 13.47 23.24 -1.34
C SER A 42 14.87 23.33 -1.94
N TYR A 43 15.22 22.35 -2.77
CA TYR A 43 16.50 22.31 -3.48
C TYR A 43 16.31 22.52 -4.98
N SER A 44 17.33 23.10 -5.61
CA SER A 44 17.34 23.22 -7.08
C SER A 44 17.42 21.83 -7.73
N GLY A 45 16.66 21.62 -8.80
CA GLY A 45 16.73 20.37 -9.55
C GLY A 45 18.12 20.00 -10.05
N LYS A 46 18.97 21.02 -10.33
CA LYS A 46 20.39 20.81 -10.70
C LYS A 46 21.21 20.23 -9.56
N ASP A 47 21.00 20.71 -8.33
CA ASP A 47 21.74 20.24 -7.16
C ASP A 47 21.25 18.84 -6.74
N VAL A 48 19.94 18.58 -6.84
CA VAL A 48 19.36 17.25 -6.64
C VAL A 48 19.96 16.23 -7.61
N LEU A 49 20.03 16.56 -8.91
CA LEU A 49 20.63 15.69 -9.90
C LEU A 49 22.12 15.43 -9.60
N LYS A 50 22.90 16.48 -9.30
CA LYS A 50 24.30 16.32 -8.94
C LYS A 50 24.48 15.41 -7.70
N ALA A 51 23.65 15.59 -6.67
CA ALA A 51 23.70 14.76 -5.45
C ALA A 51 23.35 13.30 -5.78
N LEU A 52 22.37 13.02 -6.63
CA LEU A 52 22.03 11.66 -7.07
C LEU A 52 23.17 10.98 -7.86
N PHE A 53 24.01 11.77 -8.56
CA PHE A 53 25.18 11.26 -9.27
C PHE A 53 26.46 11.27 -8.43
N GLY A 54 26.34 11.44 -7.10
CA GLY A 54 27.46 11.30 -6.16
C GLY A 54 28.25 12.58 -5.89
N ALA A 55 27.76 13.75 -6.29
CA ALA A 55 28.39 15.00 -5.92
C ALA A 55 28.09 15.35 -4.45
N GLU A 56 29.12 15.63 -3.67
CA GLU A 56 28.98 16.07 -2.28
C GLU A 56 28.66 17.58 -2.23
N ILE A 57 27.37 17.89 -2.02
CA ILE A 57 26.88 19.25 -1.85
C ILE A 57 26.41 19.41 -0.40
N PRO A 58 27.03 20.28 0.42
CA PRO A 58 26.68 20.46 1.82
C PRO A 58 25.17 20.71 2.02
N GLY A 59 24.54 19.92 2.90
CA GLY A 59 23.11 20.01 3.22
C GLY A 59 22.17 19.40 2.17
N VAL A 60 22.58 19.22 0.91
CA VAL A 60 21.76 18.65 -0.15
C VAL A 60 21.92 17.14 -0.24
N SER A 61 23.17 16.67 -0.29
CA SER A 61 23.45 15.23 -0.53
C SER A 61 22.84 14.35 0.54
N TYR A 62 23.01 14.67 1.81
CA TYR A 62 22.37 13.94 2.90
C TYR A 62 20.84 13.94 2.79
N ALA A 63 20.24 15.11 2.61
CA ALA A 63 18.79 15.24 2.54
C ALA A 63 18.19 14.48 1.34
N VAL A 64 18.87 14.48 0.19
CA VAL A 64 18.38 13.81 -1.02
C VAL A 64 18.66 12.32 -0.96
N SER A 65 19.86 11.88 -0.69
CA SER A 65 20.26 10.47 -0.80
C SER A 65 19.84 9.62 0.41
N GLU A 66 19.94 10.16 1.63
CA GLU A 66 19.66 9.40 2.86
C GLU A 66 18.23 9.57 3.38
N VAL A 67 17.54 10.67 3.01
CA VAL A 67 16.20 10.93 3.54
C VAL A 67 15.13 10.84 2.47
N ARG A 68 15.27 11.60 1.36
CA ARG A 68 14.18 11.71 0.37
C ARG A 68 14.13 10.55 -0.59
N LEU A 69 15.28 10.08 -1.07
CA LEU A 69 15.34 8.99 -2.03
C LEU A 69 14.79 7.68 -1.46
N PRO A 70 15.17 7.21 -0.25
CA PRO A 70 14.57 6.00 0.32
C PRO A 70 13.06 6.12 0.52
N ARG A 71 12.58 7.25 1.04
CA ARG A 71 11.15 7.50 1.22
C ARG A 71 10.38 7.50 -0.09
N MET A 72 10.91 8.15 -1.11
CA MET A 72 10.31 8.18 -2.44
C MET A 72 10.25 6.77 -3.05
N LEU A 73 11.35 6.01 -2.94
CA LEU A 73 11.38 4.62 -3.43
C LEU A 73 10.42 3.72 -2.65
N GLY A 74 10.40 3.83 -1.33
CA GLY A 74 9.46 3.10 -0.47
C GLY A 74 8.01 3.40 -0.83
N GLY A 75 7.67 4.68 -1.01
CA GLY A 75 6.33 5.10 -1.43
C GLY A 75 5.96 4.61 -2.83
N ALA A 76 6.89 4.65 -3.78
CA ALA A 76 6.67 4.15 -5.13
C ALA A 76 6.46 2.63 -5.16
N LEU A 77 7.27 1.87 -4.42
CA LEU A 77 7.13 0.41 -4.29
C LEU A 77 5.82 0.03 -3.60
N ALA A 78 5.45 0.72 -2.51
CA ALA A 78 4.18 0.51 -1.83
C ALA A 78 2.99 0.79 -2.77
N GLY A 79 3.01 1.91 -3.49
CA GLY A 79 1.98 2.26 -4.47
C GLY A 79 1.86 1.23 -5.59
N ALA A 80 2.98 0.74 -6.11
CA ALA A 80 3.01 -0.32 -7.11
C ALA A 80 2.42 -1.64 -6.56
N ALA A 81 2.79 -2.03 -5.33
CA ALA A 81 2.27 -3.22 -4.66
C ALA A 81 0.76 -3.13 -4.43
N PHE A 82 0.25 -2.00 -3.95
CA PHE A 82 -1.19 -1.77 -3.80
C PHE A 82 -1.93 -1.80 -5.13
N GLY A 83 -1.36 -1.21 -6.19
CA GLY A 83 -1.93 -1.25 -7.53
C GLY A 83 -2.04 -2.67 -8.08
N MET A 84 -0.99 -3.48 -7.92
CA MET A 84 -0.99 -4.89 -8.32
C MET A 84 -2.00 -5.71 -7.50
N ALA A 85 -2.02 -5.54 -6.18
CA ALA A 85 -2.96 -6.22 -5.31
C ALA A 85 -4.40 -5.87 -5.70
N GLY A 86 -4.72 -4.58 -5.87
CA GLY A 86 -6.03 -4.13 -6.31
C GLY A 86 -6.46 -4.76 -7.63
N TYR A 87 -5.58 -4.77 -8.63
CA TYR A 87 -5.86 -5.41 -9.92
C TYR A 87 -6.11 -6.93 -9.80
N CYS A 88 -5.31 -7.63 -8.99
CA CYS A 88 -5.51 -9.06 -8.72
C CYS A 88 -6.88 -9.32 -8.09
N PHE A 89 -7.26 -8.53 -7.08
CA PHE A 89 -8.56 -8.70 -6.42
C PHE A 89 -9.74 -8.37 -7.34
N GLN A 90 -9.66 -7.30 -8.11
CA GLN A 90 -10.68 -6.94 -9.10
C GLN A 90 -10.87 -8.04 -10.14
N THR A 91 -9.78 -8.65 -10.58
CA THR A 91 -9.81 -9.75 -11.56
C THR A 91 -10.36 -11.04 -10.93
N LEU A 92 -9.89 -11.40 -9.74
CA LEU A 92 -10.31 -12.59 -9.01
C LEU A 92 -11.80 -12.56 -8.69
N LEU A 93 -12.28 -11.43 -8.18
CA LEU A 93 -13.68 -11.25 -7.78
C LEU A 93 -14.59 -10.81 -8.94
N ARG A 94 -14.02 -10.58 -10.13
CA ARG A 94 -14.74 -10.05 -11.31
C ARG A 94 -15.56 -8.80 -10.98
N ASN A 95 -15.06 -7.99 -10.08
CA ASN A 95 -15.71 -6.78 -9.59
C ASN A 95 -14.71 -5.62 -9.57
N PRO A 96 -14.92 -4.55 -10.36
CA PRO A 96 -14.02 -3.39 -10.40
C PRO A 96 -13.98 -2.60 -9.08
N LEU A 97 -14.91 -2.83 -8.16
CA LEU A 97 -14.96 -2.19 -6.84
C LEU A 97 -14.27 -3.02 -5.75
N ALA A 98 -13.74 -4.21 -6.08
CA ALA A 98 -13.07 -5.05 -5.12
C ALA A 98 -11.69 -4.48 -4.76
N SER A 99 -11.37 -4.53 -3.46
CA SER A 99 -10.05 -4.20 -2.92
C SER A 99 -9.61 -5.26 -1.89
N PRO A 100 -8.31 -5.39 -1.61
CA PRO A 100 -7.80 -6.27 -0.56
C PRO A 100 -8.41 -6.00 0.81
N ASP A 101 -8.79 -4.75 1.10
CA ASP A 101 -9.35 -4.32 2.38
C ASP A 101 -10.70 -4.96 2.68
N VAL A 102 -11.52 -5.20 1.64
CA VAL A 102 -12.85 -5.85 1.79
C VAL A 102 -12.73 -7.26 2.37
N ILE A 103 -11.57 -7.90 2.25
CA ILE A 103 -11.33 -9.27 2.74
C ILE A 103 -10.78 -9.28 4.16
N GLY A 104 -10.57 -8.11 4.79
CA GLY A 104 -10.11 -8.00 6.17
C GLY A 104 -8.63 -8.27 6.40
N ILE A 105 -7.82 -8.39 5.34
CA ILE A 105 -6.37 -8.59 5.45
C ILE A 105 -5.73 -7.41 6.19
N SER A 106 -6.10 -6.19 5.81
CA SER A 106 -5.59 -4.96 6.43
C SER A 106 -5.98 -4.87 7.91
N SER A 107 -7.22 -5.24 8.28
CA SER A 107 -7.66 -5.26 9.68
C SER A 107 -6.88 -6.28 10.51
N GLY A 108 -6.65 -7.49 9.99
CA GLY A 108 -5.82 -8.49 10.66
C GLY A 108 -4.37 -8.06 10.85
N THR A 109 -3.77 -7.48 9.81
CA THR A 109 -2.42 -6.90 9.84
C THR A 109 -2.31 -5.79 10.88
N SER A 110 -3.27 -4.88 10.91
CA SER A 110 -3.34 -3.76 11.86
C SER A 110 -3.49 -4.24 13.29
N THR A 111 -4.37 -5.21 13.54
CA THR A 111 -4.56 -5.80 14.88
C THR A 111 -3.28 -6.42 15.41
N ALA A 112 -2.56 -7.19 14.58
CA ALA A 112 -1.29 -7.78 14.96
C ALA A 112 -0.23 -6.74 15.29
N ALA A 113 -0.13 -5.70 14.48
CA ALA A 113 0.80 -4.60 14.72
C ALA A 113 0.48 -3.84 16.02
N VAL A 114 -0.79 -3.49 16.24
CA VAL A 114 -1.26 -2.84 17.48
C VAL A 114 -0.91 -3.68 18.68
N PHE A 115 -1.17 -4.99 18.64
CA PHE A 115 -0.82 -5.90 19.71
C PHE A 115 0.69 -5.95 19.98
N CYS A 116 1.52 -6.03 18.92
CA CYS A 116 2.98 -6.02 19.04
C CYS A 116 3.50 -4.72 19.67
N ILE A 117 2.99 -3.58 19.25
CA ILE A 117 3.44 -2.28 19.74
C ILE A 117 3.02 -2.06 21.19
N LEU A 118 1.75 -2.31 21.51
CA LEU A 118 1.19 -1.97 22.81
C LEU A 118 1.55 -2.97 23.92
N TYR A 119 1.49 -4.27 23.62
CA TYR A 119 1.63 -5.32 24.63
C TYR A 119 3.03 -5.96 24.61
N LEU A 120 3.59 -6.24 23.46
CA LEU A 120 4.92 -6.82 23.34
C LEU A 120 6.04 -5.76 23.33
N LYS A 121 5.68 -4.46 23.25
CA LYS A 121 6.62 -3.33 23.20
C LYS A 121 7.65 -3.45 22.08
N LEU A 122 7.28 -4.12 20.98
CA LEU A 122 8.11 -4.28 19.81
C LEU A 122 8.08 -3.03 18.94
N GLN A 123 9.18 -2.77 18.22
CA GLN A 123 9.32 -1.62 17.34
C GLN A 123 10.07 -1.99 16.05
N GLY A 124 10.00 -1.12 15.05
CA GLY A 124 10.76 -1.27 13.80
C GLY A 124 10.33 -2.46 12.95
N SER A 125 11.27 -3.04 12.24
CA SER A 125 11.04 -4.06 11.21
C SER A 125 10.36 -5.34 11.72
N ILE A 126 10.54 -5.70 12.99
CA ILE A 126 9.93 -6.91 13.55
C ILE A 126 8.41 -6.81 13.60
N VAL A 127 7.86 -5.62 13.89
CA VAL A 127 6.40 -5.38 13.84
C VAL A 127 5.90 -5.56 12.41
N ALA A 128 6.61 -5.03 11.42
CA ALA A 128 6.24 -5.18 10.02
C ALA A 128 6.23 -6.65 9.57
N VAL A 129 7.23 -7.44 9.96
CA VAL A 129 7.29 -8.87 9.63
C VAL A 129 6.12 -9.63 10.26
N ILE A 130 5.82 -9.41 11.54
CA ILE A 130 4.70 -10.05 12.22
C ILE A 130 3.38 -9.64 11.58
N ALA A 131 3.21 -8.35 11.26
CA ALA A 131 2.04 -7.84 10.59
C ALA A 131 1.81 -8.51 9.22
N VAL A 132 2.86 -8.69 8.41
CA VAL A 132 2.77 -9.40 7.11
C VAL A 132 2.36 -10.86 7.32
N VAL A 133 2.98 -11.56 8.28
CA VAL A 133 2.61 -12.96 8.59
C VAL A 133 1.15 -13.07 8.99
N PHE A 134 0.67 -12.18 9.85
CA PHE A 134 -0.74 -12.14 10.26
C PHE A 134 -1.67 -11.79 9.10
N GLY A 135 -1.27 -10.91 8.20
CA GLY A 135 -2.02 -10.61 6.98
C GLY A 135 -2.20 -11.86 6.11
N ILE A 136 -1.13 -12.64 5.93
CA ILE A 136 -1.18 -13.92 5.19
C ILE A 136 -2.09 -14.92 5.92
N LEU A 137 -1.95 -15.07 7.22
CA LEU A 137 -2.80 -15.96 8.03
C LEU A 137 -4.28 -15.54 7.93
N THR A 138 -4.58 -14.26 7.98
CA THR A 138 -5.93 -13.73 7.79
C THR A 138 -6.49 -14.08 6.41
N ALA A 139 -5.68 -13.90 5.35
CA ALA A 139 -6.09 -14.26 3.99
C ALA A 139 -6.41 -15.75 3.86
N VAL A 140 -5.55 -16.61 4.43
CA VAL A 140 -5.76 -18.08 4.47
C VAL A 140 -7.01 -18.42 5.25
N ALA A 141 -7.21 -17.83 6.44
CA ALA A 141 -8.38 -18.08 7.27
C ALA A 141 -9.68 -17.69 6.54
N VAL A 142 -9.72 -16.51 5.92
CA VAL A 142 -10.88 -16.06 5.14
C VAL A 142 -11.14 -17.00 3.96
N TYR A 143 -10.10 -17.43 3.25
CA TYR A 143 -10.25 -18.38 2.14
C TYR A 143 -10.83 -19.71 2.60
N LEU A 144 -10.32 -20.27 3.69
CA LEU A 144 -10.82 -21.55 4.24
C LEU A 144 -12.26 -21.43 4.73
N LEU A 145 -12.61 -20.37 5.42
CA LEU A 145 -13.97 -20.11 5.89
C LEU A 145 -14.96 -19.85 4.74
N ALA A 146 -14.50 -19.24 3.66
CA ALA A 146 -15.32 -18.94 2.48
C ALA A 146 -15.49 -20.13 1.54
N SER A 147 -14.71 -21.20 1.69
CA SER A 147 -14.69 -22.36 0.78
C SER A 147 -15.09 -23.68 1.46
N PRO A 148 -16.22 -23.76 2.16
CA PRO A 148 -16.66 -24.99 2.78
C PRO A 148 -16.89 -26.07 1.73
N GLY A 149 -16.30 -27.26 1.93
CA GLY A 149 -16.40 -28.39 1.01
C GLY A 149 -15.69 -28.20 -0.34
N GLY A 150 -14.72 -27.27 -0.43
CA GLY A 150 -13.91 -27.03 -1.63
C GLY A 150 -14.61 -26.20 -2.72
N HIS A 151 -15.81 -25.70 -2.47
CA HIS A 151 -16.55 -24.86 -3.43
C HIS A 151 -16.31 -23.38 -3.16
N PHE A 152 -15.46 -22.76 -3.97
CA PHE A 152 -15.17 -21.33 -3.90
C PHE A 152 -16.35 -20.49 -4.39
N SER A 153 -16.74 -19.48 -3.58
CA SER A 153 -17.77 -18.51 -3.97
C SER A 153 -17.28 -17.09 -3.65
N HIS A 154 -17.28 -16.24 -4.66
CA HIS A 154 -16.89 -14.83 -4.53
C HIS A 154 -17.73 -14.08 -3.48
N GLY A 155 -19.06 -14.31 -3.47
CA GLY A 155 -19.96 -13.68 -2.50
C GLY A 155 -19.68 -14.12 -1.06
N LYS A 156 -19.43 -15.41 -0.84
CA LYS A 156 -19.05 -15.91 0.49
C LYS A 156 -17.72 -15.34 0.96
N MET A 157 -16.73 -15.22 0.06
CA MET A 157 -15.43 -14.64 0.39
C MET A 157 -15.55 -13.19 0.84
N ILE A 158 -16.34 -12.36 0.14
CA ILE A 158 -16.59 -10.98 0.52
C ILE A 158 -17.30 -10.91 1.88
N LEU A 159 -18.38 -11.67 2.07
CA LEU A 159 -19.15 -11.65 3.31
C LEU A 159 -18.33 -12.12 4.52
N THR A 160 -17.57 -13.21 4.35
CA THR A 160 -16.64 -13.72 5.38
C THR A 160 -15.56 -12.69 5.69
N GLY A 161 -15.00 -12.05 4.65
CA GLY A 161 -13.99 -11.01 4.80
C GLY A 161 -14.49 -9.82 5.62
N ILE A 162 -15.69 -9.33 5.31
CA ILE A 162 -16.32 -8.23 6.09
C ILE A 162 -16.51 -8.64 7.56
N GLY A 163 -16.98 -9.87 7.83
CA GLY A 163 -17.13 -10.37 9.19
C GLY A 163 -15.82 -10.48 9.95
N VAL A 164 -14.77 -10.99 9.30
CA VAL A 164 -13.42 -11.10 9.87
C VAL A 164 -12.81 -9.70 10.09
N ALA A 165 -12.98 -8.78 9.15
CA ALA A 165 -12.56 -7.39 9.31
C ALA A 165 -13.19 -6.75 10.54
N ALA A 166 -14.53 -6.83 10.67
CA ALA A 166 -15.26 -6.27 11.80
C ALA A 166 -14.79 -6.87 13.17
N LEU A 167 -14.48 -8.17 13.19
CA LEU A 167 -13.92 -8.81 14.37
C LEU A 167 -12.55 -8.22 14.74
N PHE A 168 -11.63 -8.12 13.79
CA PHE A 168 -10.31 -7.53 14.03
C PHE A 168 -10.37 -6.05 14.39
N ASP A 169 -11.27 -5.28 13.78
CA ASP A 169 -11.47 -3.87 14.10
C ASP A 169 -12.00 -3.70 15.54
N ALA A 170 -12.90 -4.57 15.98
CA ALA A 170 -13.37 -4.61 17.37
C ALA A 170 -12.24 -4.95 18.34
N VAL A 171 -11.39 -5.94 18.01
CA VAL A 171 -10.22 -6.30 18.81
C VAL A 171 -9.24 -5.13 18.87
N THR A 172 -8.94 -4.49 17.74
CA THR A 172 -8.06 -3.31 17.69
C THR A 172 -8.59 -2.18 18.57
N SER A 173 -9.86 -1.87 18.47
CA SER A 173 -10.53 -0.86 19.30
C SER A 173 -10.44 -1.19 20.79
N TYR A 174 -10.66 -2.45 21.15
CA TYR A 174 -10.50 -2.92 22.54
C TYR A 174 -9.07 -2.75 23.04
N LEU A 175 -8.06 -3.16 22.24
CA LEU A 175 -6.65 -3.02 22.61
C LEU A 175 -6.27 -1.55 22.85
N LEU A 176 -6.75 -0.65 22.00
CA LEU A 176 -6.49 0.78 22.13
C LEU A 176 -7.13 1.40 23.39
N THR A 177 -8.35 0.98 23.77
CA THR A 177 -9.02 1.50 24.96
C THR A 177 -8.36 1.07 26.28
N LYS A 178 -7.58 -0.02 26.28
CA LYS A 178 -6.89 -0.53 27.47
C LYS A 178 -5.49 0.05 27.66
N THR A 179 -5.06 0.93 26.77
CA THR A 179 -3.69 1.46 26.76
C THR A 179 -3.65 2.92 27.21
N ALA A 180 -2.58 3.30 27.91
CA ALA A 180 -2.33 4.70 28.29
C ALA A 180 -2.17 5.60 27.07
N GLU A 181 -2.66 6.83 27.13
CA GLU A 181 -2.73 7.79 26.01
C GLU A 181 -1.41 7.98 25.25
N PHE A 182 -0.28 7.94 25.96
CA PHE A 182 1.04 8.13 25.36
C PHE A 182 1.40 7.06 24.31
N ASN A 183 0.99 5.81 24.50
CA ASN A 183 1.28 4.72 23.57
C ASN A 183 0.32 4.70 22.36
N VAL A 184 -0.83 5.33 22.48
CA VAL A 184 -1.83 5.41 21.41
C VAL A 184 -1.30 6.25 20.24
N SER A 185 -0.57 7.33 20.51
CA SER A 185 -0.02 8.21 19.46
C SER A 185 0.92 7.48 18.51
N ALA A 186 1.89 6.71 19.03
CA ALA A 186 2.81 5.92 18.21
C ALA A 186 2.08 4.84 17.39
N THR A 187 1.06 4.22 17.98
CA THR A 187 0.24 3.21 17.30
C THR A 187 -0.59 3.82 16.18
N MET A 188 -1.20 4.99 16.42
CA MET A 188 -1.96 5.70 15.39
C MET A 188 -1.05 6.16 14.25
N GLN A 189 0.18 6.59 14.54
CA GLN A 189 1.15 6.94 13.51
C GLN A 189 1.51 5.71 12.64
N TRP A 190 1.63 4.53 13.24
CA TRP A 190 1.87 3.29 12.51
C TRP A 190 0.65 2.90 11.64
N LEU A 191 -0.57 2.95 12.20
CA LEU A 191 -1.83 2.62 11.50
C LEU A 191 -2.10 3.57 10.32
N SER A 192 -1.73 4.84 10.44
CA SER A 192 -1.88 5.83 9.37
C SER A 192 -0.92 5.63 8.21
N GLY A 193 0.09 4.77 8.39
CA GLY A 193 1.19 4.58 7.45
C GLY A 193 2.22 5.72 7.57
N ASN A 194 3.48 5.35 7.78
CA ASN A 194 4.55 6.32 7.93
C ASN A 194 5.82 5.81 7.25
N LEU A 195 6.41 6.66 6.42
CA LEU A 195 7.69 6.43 5.76
C LEU A 195 8.86 7.14 6.48
N ASN A 196 8.65 7.64 7.71
CA ASN A 196 9.74 8.21 8.50
C ASN A 196 10.54 7.07 9.13
N GLY A 197 11.84 7.05 8.86
CA GLY A 197 12.74 6.01 9.37
C GLY A 197 12.99 4.84 8.41
N VAL A 198 12.58 5.02 7.15
CA VAL A 198 12.98 4.13 6.05
C VAL A 198 14.32 4.57 5.51
#